data_fc9e4d8cddf28157659890e40b2140b4
#
_entry.id   fc9e4d8cddf28157659890e40b2140b4
#
_cell.length_a   1.000
_cell.length_b   1.000
_cell.length_c   1.000
_cell.angle_alpha   90.00
_cell.angle_beta   90.00
_cell.angle_gamma   90.00
#
_symmetry.space_group_name_H-M   'P 1'
#
loop_
_entity.id
_entity.type
_entity.pdbx_description
1 polymer ?
#
loop_
_entity_poly.entity_id
_entity_poly.type
_entity_poly.pdbx_seq_one_letter_code
_entity_poly.pdbx_strand_id
1 'polypeptide(L)'
;MAETNDEGKDEGTDEGTEVEVVETALIDVDDDGVVDAVAEVTTTVTDVDGDGVADIVERTTITAYDIDGDGVADIVEHTTTTVYDIDGDGVPDLIESTTVTGVDVDGDGTFSEDELTIETTIAVREDLVDEDETPA
;
A
#
# COMPACT_ATOMS: atom_id res chain seq x y z
N MET A 1 -19.10 -3.12 -29.66
CA MET A 1 -19.09 -2.86 -29.34
C MET A 1 -19.00 -2.55 -28.60
N ALA A 2 -18.76 -2.63 -28.58
CA ALA A 2 -18.52 -2.31 -27.88
C ALA A 2 -18.77 -1.89 -27.08
N GLU A 3 -18.77 -1.86 -26.97
CA GLU A 3 -18.93 -1.48 -26.28
C GLU A 3 -19.00 -1.42 -25.43
N THR A 4 -18.72 -1.67 -25.37
CA THR A 4 -18.75 -1.53 -24.52
C THR A 4 -18.57 -1.19 -23.82
N ASN A 5 -18.30 -1.21 -23.75
CA ASN A 5 -18.13 -0.74 -23.00
C ASN A 5 -18.30 -0.03 -22.57
N ASP A 6 -18.22 0.21 -22.75
CA ASP A 6 -18.49 1.03 -22.32
C ASP A 6 -19.12 1.18 -21.67
N GLU A 7 -19.14 0.83 -21.43
CA GLU A 7 -19.63 0.97 -20.82
C GLU A 7 -19.66 1.24 -19.97
N GLY A 8 -19.30 1.01 -19.69
CA GLY A 8 -19.26 1.37 -18.84
C GLY A 8 -19.07 2.13 -18.44
N LYS A 9 -18.87 2.72 -18.67
CA LYS A 9 -18.70 3.53 -18.26
C LYS A 9 -19.28 4.29 -17.85
N ASP A 10 -19.49 4.31 -17.75
CA ASP A 10 -20.00 5.00 -17.32
C ASP A 10 -20.61 5.26 -16.80
N GLU A 11 -20.67 5.05 -16.77
CA GLU A 11 -21.15 5.25 -16.28
C GLU A 11 -21.42 5.86 -15.57
N GLY A 12 -21.31 5.80 -15.71
CA GLY A 12 -21.44 6.72 -15.32
C GLY A 12 -21.29 7.22 -14.31
N THR A 13 -20.84 6.99 -14.07
CA THR A 13 -20.66 7.43 -13.00
C THR A 13 -19.84 8.44 -12.79
N ASP A 14 -19.97 9.11 -12.65
CA ASP A 14 -19.40 10.22 -12.50
C ASP A 14 -19.10 10.56 -11.18
N GLU A 15 -19.56 9.89 -10.26
CA GLU A 15 -19.32 10.26 -8.98
C GLU A 15 -18.15 9.65 -8.43
N GLY A 16 -17.41 8.88 -8.98
CA GLY A 16 -16.24 8.31 -8.37
C GLY A 16 -15.27 7.85 -9.41
N THR A 17 -13.98 8.04 -9.21
CA THR A 17 -12.96 7.50 -10.10
C THR A 17 -11.89 6.83 -9.27
N GLU A 18 -11.29 5.81 -9.83
CA GLU A 18 -10.22 5.09 -9.18
C GLU A 18 -9.13 4.88 -10.21
N VAL A 19 -7.90 5.16 -9.85
CA VAL A 19 -6.74 4.96 -10.71
C VAL A 19 -5.75 4.09 -9.95
N GLU A 20 -5.25 3.07 -10.61
CA GLU A 20 -4.27 2.18 -10.01
C GLU A 20 -2.99 2.23 -10.83
N VAL A 21 -1.85 2.32 -10.16
CA VAL A 21 -0.54 2.32 -10.79
C VAL A 21 0.30 1.25 -10.10
N VAL A 22 0.95 0.41 -10.89
CA VAL A 22 1.80 -0.66 -10.36
C VAL A 22 3.21 -0.43 -10.89
N GLU A 23 4.18 -0.46 -10.00
CA GLU A 23 5.60 -0.29 -10.34
C GLU A 23 6.39 -1.43 -9.74
N THR A 24 7.39 -1.90 -10.46
CA THR A 24 8.24 -2.99 -9.98
C THR A 24 9.70 -2.52 -10.05
N ALA A 25 10.45 -2.82 -9.02
CA ALA A 25 11.87 -2.51 -8.96
C ALA A 25 12.66 -3.78 -8.65
N LEU A 26 13.76 -3.97 -9.34
CA LEU A 26 14.69 -5.06 -9.09
C LEU A 26 15.92 -4.43 -8.44
N ILE A 27 16.38 -5.01 -7.36
CA ILE A 27 17.42 -4.42 -6.55
C ILE A 27 18.58 -5.40 -6.43
N ASP A 28 19.76 -4.95 -6.80
CA ASP A 28 21.00 -5.72 -6.67
C ASP A 28 21.79 -4.96 -5.61
N VAL A 29 21.80 -5.46 -4.40
CA VAL A 29 22.35 -4.74 -3.24
C VAL A 29 23.87 -4.74 -3.25
N ASP A 30 24.49 -5.83 -3.68
CA ASP A 30 25.94 -5.92 -3.63
C ASP A 30 26.60 -5.72 -4.99
N ASP A 31 25.81 -5.44 -6.03
CA ASP A 31 26.32 -5.06 -7.33
C ASP A 31 27.01 -6.23 -8.03
N ASP A 32 26.60 -7.44 -7.76
CA ASP A 32 27.21 -8.61 -8.38
C ASP A 32 26.49 -9.03 -9.67
N GLY A 33 25.45 -8.32 -10.05
CA GLY A 33 24.68 -8.60 -11.24
C GLY A 33 23.52 -9.56 -11.03
N VAL A 34 23.29 -9.98 -9.81
CA VAL A 34 22.20 -10.87 -9.46
C VAL A 34 21.20 -10.05 -8.63
N VAL A 35 19.92 -10.25 -8.87
CA VAL A 35 18.89 -9.51 -8.14
C VAL A 35 18.76 -10.12 -6.75
N ASP A 36 18.90 -9.27 -5.72
CA ASP A 36 18.80 -9.69 -4.33
C ASP A 36 17.42 -9.41 -3.77
N ALA A 37 16.72 -8.44 -4.31
CA ALA A 37 15.40 -8.10 -3.83
C ALA A 37 14.52 -7.62 -4.96
N VAL A 38 13.22 -7.88 -4.83
CA VAL A 38 12.23 -7.42 -5.78
C VAL A 38 11.19 -6.65 -4.99
N ALA A 39 10.89 -5.44 -5.43
CA ALA A 39 9.85 -4.65 -4.79
C ALA A 39 8.76 -4.35 -5.81
N GLU A 40 7.52 -4.50 -5.38
CA GLU A 40 6.37 -4.11 -6.18
C GLU A 40 5.58 -3.10 -5.40
N VAL A 41 5.25 -1.99 -6.02
CA VAL A 41 4.48 -0.94 -5.37
C VAL A 41 3.20 -0.75 -6.18
N THR A 42 2.07 -0.89 -5.52
CA THR A 42 0.77 -0.62 -6.11
C THR A 42 0.20 0.61 -5.41
N THR A 43 -0.21 1.60 -6.18
CA THR A 43 -0.85 2.79 -5.63
C THR A 43 -2.23 2.91 -6.25
N THR A 44 -3.24 3.00 -5.41
CA THR A 44 -4.63 3.20 -5.83
C THR A 44 -5.10 4.54 -5.29
N VAL A 45 -5.63 5.36 -6.16
CA VAL A 45 -6.15 6.68 -5.81
C VAL A 45 -7.64 6.68 -6.10
N THR A 46 -8.44 6.99 -5.12
CA THR A 46 -9.90 6.99 -5.26
C THR A 46 -10.45 8.37 -4.92
N ASP A 47 -11.22 8.90 -5.85
CA ASP A 47 -11.97 10.14 -5.67
C ASP A 47 -13.43 9.69 -5.55
N VAL A 48 -13.94 9.62 -4.35
CA VAL A 48 -15.26 9.04 -4.08
C VAL A 48 -16.38 9.94 -4.55
N ASP A 49 -16.23 11.23 -4.35
CA ASP A 49 -17.31 12.17 -4.67
C ASP A 49 -17.16 12.85 -6.03
N GLY A 50 -16.08 12.58 -6.74
CA GLY A 50 -15.93 13.09 -8.10
C GLY A 50 -15.55 14.56 -8.18
N ASP A 51 -14.99 15.13 -7.11
CA ASP A 51 -14.65 16.55 -7.10
C ASP A 51 -13.25 16.84 -7.65
N GLY A 52 -12.53 15.82 -8.06
CA GLY A 52 -11.17 15.98 -8.58
C GLY A 52 -10.09 15.95 -7.52
N VAL A 53 -10.47 15.79 -6.27
CA VAL A 53 -9.50 15.67 -5.17
C VAL A 53 -9.59 14.24 -4.64
N ALA A 54 -8.47 13.60 -4.46
CA ALA A 54 -8.46 12.22 -3.97
C ALA A 54 -8.95 12.17 -2.53
N ASP A 55 -9.85 11.25 -2.26
CA ASP A 55 -10.38 11.05 -0.92
C ASP A 55 -9.64 9.94 -0.21
N ILE A 56 -9.18 8.95 -0.95
CA ILE A 56 -8.46 7.80 -0.39
C ILE A 56 -7.29 7.48 -1.31
N VAL A 57 -6.12 7.36 -0.73
CA VAL A 57 -4.94 6.88 -1.47
C VAL A 57 -4.40 5.68 -0.71
N GLU A 58 -4.33 4.55 -1.39
CA GLU A 58 -3.81 3.34 -0.78
C GLU A 58 -2.53 2.96 -1.51
N ARG A 59 -1.49 2.69 -0.77
CA ARG A 59 -0.22 2.28 -1.35
C ARG A 59 0.21 0.99 -0.68
N THR A 60 0.41 -0.04 -1.49
CA THR A 60 0.89 -1.32 -1.01
C THR A 60 2.27 -1.54 -1.59
N THR A 61 3.21 -1.87 -0.74
CA THR A 61 4.57 -2.20 -1.16
C THR A 61 4.85 -3.62 -0.69
N ILE A 62 5.26 -4.48 -1.60
CA ILE A 62 5.68 -5.82 -1.26
C ILE A 62 7.16 -5.92 -1.67
N THR A 63 8.02 -6.28 -0.74
CA THR A 63 9.44 -6.45 -1.02
C THR A 63 9.84 -7.85 -0.59
N ALA A 64 10.47 -8.58 -1.47
CA ALA A 64 10.97 -9.92 -1.19
C ALA A 64 12.49 -9.90 -1.33
N TYR A 65 13.18 -10.40 -0.35
CA TYR A 65 14.64 -10.43 -0.30
C TYR A 65 15.11 -11.87 -0.33
N ASP A 66 16.03 -12.16 -1.25
CA ASP A 66 16.70 -13.46 -1.33
C ASP A 66 18.14 -13.20 -0.88
N ILE A 67 18.40 -13.47 0.38
CA ILE A 67 19.68 -13.09 0.98
C ILE A 67 20.77 -14.05 0.62
N ASP A 68 20.45 -15.35 0.52
CA ASP A 68 21.47 -16.36 0.25
C ASP A 68 21.60 -16.68 -1.24
N GLY A 69 20.76 -16.09 -2.08
CA GLY A 69 20.90 -16.27 -3.53
C GLY A 69 20.43 -17.60 -4.05
N ASP A 70 19.54 -18.29 -3.32
CA ASP A 70 19.06 -19.59 -3.77
C ASP A 70 17.80 -19.51 -4.62
N GLY A 71 17.30 -18.31 -4.85
CA GLY A 71 16.09 -18.11 -5.66
C GLY A 71 14.80 -18.17 -4.87
N VAL A 72 14.88 -18.33 -3.56
CA VAL A 72 13.72 -18.38 -2.68
C VAL A 72 13.84 -17.20 -1.72
N ALA A 73 12.75 -16.49 -1.50
CA ALA A 73 12.78 -15.32 -0.63
C ALA A 73 13.00 -15.75 0.82
N ASP A 74 13.94 -15.09 1.48
CA ASP A 74 14.22 -15.32 2.90
C ASP A 74 13.42 -14.37 3.77
N ILE A 75 13.12 -13.18 3.26
CA ILE A 75 12.34 -12.17 3.99
C ILE A 75 11.36 -11.58 3.01
N VAL A 76 10.12 -11.44 3.44
CA VAL A 76 9.10 -10.75 2.65
C VAL A 76 8.46 -9.70 3.54
N GLU A 77 8.39 -8.49 3.03
CA GLU A 77 7.77 -7.39 3.76
C GLU A 77 6.61 -6.88 2.94
N HIS A 78 5.47 -6.75 3.55
CA HIS A 78 4.25 -6.27 2.89
C HIS A 78 3.73 -5.11 3.71
N THR A 79 3.77 -3.90 3.15
CA THR A 79 3.29 -2.71 3.82
C THR A 79 2.13 -2.12 3.03
N THR A 80 1.03 -1.87 3.71
CA THR A 80 -0.10 -1.17 3.13
C THR A 80 -0.29 0.12 3.91
N THR A 81 -0.29 1.24 3.22
CA THR A 81 -0.56 2.54 3.82
C THR A 81 -1.78 3.12 3.14
N THR A 82 -2.76 3.53 3.92
CA THR A 82 -3.97 4.16 3.40
C THR A 82 -4.06 5.56 3.99
N VAL A 83 -4.27 6.52 3.12
CA VAL A 83 -4.36 7.93 3.48
C VAL A 83 -5.78 8.38 3.14
N TYR A 84 -6.43 8.99 4.09
CA TYR A 84 -7.80 9.47 3.93
C TYR A 84 -7.83 10.99 4.07
N ASP A 85 -8.47 11.65 3.10
CA ASP A 85 -8.76 13.07 3.18
C ASP A 85 -10.28 13.14 3.33
N ILE A 86 -10.73 13.26 4.55
CA ILE A 86 -12.16 13.14 4.86
C ILE A 86 -12.92 14.40 4.52
N ASP A 87 -12.30 15.55 4.74
CA ASP A 87 -12.99 16.82 4.52
C ASP A 87 -12.72 17.43 3.15
N GLY A 88 -11.90 16.80 2.32
CA GLY A 88 -11.70 17.25 0.95
C GLY A 88 -10.83 18.49 0.80
N ASP A 89 -9.99 18.79 1.79
CA ASP A 89 -9.18 20.01 1.73
C ASP A 89 -7.79 19.74 1.10
N GLY A 90 -7.53 18.50 0.68
CA GLY A 90 -6.24 18.16 0.06
C GLY A 90 -5.15 17.81 1.07
N VAL A 91 -5.46 17.83 2.35
CA VAL A 91 -4.50 17.48 3.41
C VAL A 91 -5.00 16.21 4.09
N PRO A 92 -4.16 15.22 4.28
CA PRO A 92 -4.62 13.97 4.90
C PRO A 92 -5.15 14.18 6.31
N ASP A 93 -6.25 13.52 6.61
CA ASP A 93 -6.86 13.58 7.93
C ASP A 93 -6.52 12.35 8.73
N LEU A 94 -6.31 11.22 8.07
CA LEU A 94 -6.02 9.97 8.73
C LEU A 94 -5.06 9.18 7.87
N ILE A 95 -4.05 8.61 8.47
CA ILE A 95 -3.10 7.73 7.77
C ILE A 95 -3.01 6.44 8.58
N GLU A 96 -3.22 5.33 7.93
CA GLU A 96 -3.13 4.03 8.55
C GLU A 96 -2.09 3.23 7.80
N SER A 97 -1.19 2.59 8.49
CA SER A 97 -0.14 1.79 7.86
C SER A 97 0.01 0.47 8.60
N THR A 98 0.00 -0.61 7.86
CA THR A 98 0.20 -1.94 8.41
C THR A 98 1.34 -2.59 7.66
N THR A 99 2.30 -3.10 8.39
CA THR A 99 3.42 -3.85 7.82
C THR A 99 3.38 -5.27 8.36
N VAL A 100 3.45 -6.23 7.46
CA VAL A 100 3.60 -7.64 7.81
C VAL A 100 4.97 -8.05 7.31
N THR A 101 5.80 -8.57 8.20
CA THR A 101 7.12 -9.04 7.84
C THR A 101 7.19 -10.55 8.09
N GLY A 102 7.58 -11.30 7.09
CA GLY A 102 7.81 -12.73 7.21
C GLY A 102 9.28 -13.00 7.08
N VAL A 103 9.82 -13.84 7.95
CA VAL A 103 11.22 -14.27 7.89
C VAL A 103 11.20 -15.80 7.87
N ASP A 104 11.70 -16.38 6.79
CA ASP A 104 11.72 -17.83 6.63
C ASP A 104 12.91 -18.34 7.45
N VAL A 105 12.63 -18.67 8.70
CA VAL A 105 13.68 -19.03 9.64
C VAL A 105 14.18 -20.44 9.39
N ASP A 106 13.31 -21.34 8.96
CA ASP A 106 13.68 -22.72 8.77
C ASP A 106 14.05 -23.05 7.33
N GLY A 107 13.95 -22.09 6.43
CA GLY A 107 14.40 -22.28 5.05
C GLY A 107 13.51 -23.18 4.23
N ASP A 108 12.23 -23.32 4.59
CA ASP A 108 11.36 -24.23 3.87
C ASP A 108 10.59 -23.54 2.73
N GLY A 109 10.81 -22.24 2.55
CA GLY A 109 10.17 -21.48 1.46
C GLY A 109 8.76 -21.03 1.77
N THR A 110 8.28 -21.25 2.99
CA THR A 110 6.94 -20.79 3.39
C THR A 110 7.06 -20.00 4.70
N PHE A 111 6.04 -19.21 5.02
CA PHE A 111 6.05 -18.38 6.22
C PHE A 111 4.92 -18.84 7.13
N SER A 112 5.27 -19.48 8.23
CA SER A 112 4.28 -19.91 9.22
C SER A 112 3.95 -18.74 10.14
N GLU A 113 2.94 -18.90 10.97
CA GLU A 113 2.54 -17.85 11.90
C GLU A 113 3.68 -17.41 12.80
N ASP A 114 4.55 -18.31 13.19
CA ASP A 114 5.66 -17.99 14.06
C ASP A 114 6.72 -17.15 13.35
N GLU A 115 6.68 -17.12 12.03
CA GLU A 115 7.65 -16.41 11.23
C GLU A 115 7.13 -15.06 10.77
N LEU A 116 5.91 -14.70 11.16
CA LEU A 116 5.28 -13.45 10.75
C LEU A 116 5.21 -12.45 11.91
N THR A 117 5.46 -11.20 11.58
CA THR A 117 5.31 -10.09 12.52
C THR A 117 4.40 -9.06 11.87
N ILE A 118 3.46 -8.51 12.63
CA ILE A 118 2.51 -7.52 12.12
C ILE A 118 2.61 -6.26 12.98
N GLU A 119 2.74 -5.14 12.32
CA GLU A 119 2.79 -3.84 12.99
C GLU A 119 1.79 -2.91 12.35
N THR A 120 1.00 -2.21 13.12
CA THR A 120 0.02 -1.25 12.60
C THR A 120 0.23 0.09 13.28
N THR A 121 0.24 1.14 12.49
CA THR A 121 0.39 2.50 12.97
C THR A 121 -0.77 3.32 12.42
N ILE A 122 -1.35 4.16 13.25
CA ILE A 122 -2.44 5.04 12.86
C ILE A 122 -2.06 6.45 13.28
N ALA A 123 -2.11 7.38 12.34
CA ALA A 123 -1.86 8.78 12.61
C ALA A 123 -3.10 9.58 12.23
N VAL A 124 -3.55 10.44 13.10
CA VAL A 124 -4.74 11.26 12.89
C VAL A 124 -4.30 12.71 12.93
N ARG A 125 -4.80 13.51 11.99
CA ARG A 125 -4.47 14.92 11.95
C ARG A 125 -4.95 15.57 13.23
N GLU A 126 -4.12 16.46 13.75
CA GLU A 126 -4.36 17.05 15.06
C GLU A 126 -5.69 17.74 15.18
N ASP A 127 -6.13 18.41 14.15
CA ASP A 127 -7.37 19.13 14.26
C ASP A 127 -8.61 18.24 14.10
N LEU A 128 -8.42 16.95 13.76
CA LEU A 128 -9.50 16.01 13.84
C LEU A 128 -9.60 15.38 15.20
N VAL A 129 -8.49 15.32 15.90
CA VAL A 129 -8.51 14.84 17.26
C VAL A 129 -9.22 15.90 18.07
N ASP A 130 -10.23 15.49 18.76
CA ASP A 130 -11.02 16.44 19.53
C ASP A 130 -10.19 17.05 20.60
N GLU A 131 -9.89 18.30 20.42
CA GLU A 131 -9.10 18.95 21.42
C GLU A 131 -9.80 19.03 22.69
N ASP A 132 -11.06 18.83 22.69
CA ASP A 132 -11.76 18.84 23.90
C ASP A 132 -11.39 17.72 24.76
N GLU A 133 -10.81 16.72 24.19
CA GLU A 133 -10.34 15.68 25.02
C GLU A 133 -9.16 16.09 25.75
N THR A 134 -8.54 17.12 25.31
CA THR A 134 -7.42 17.65 26.00
C THR A 134 -7.94 18.20 27.26
N PRO A 135 -7.45 17.81 28.34
CA PRO A 135 -7.92 18.35 29.61
C PRO A 135 -7.64 19.79 29.61
N ALA A 136 -8.60 20.44 29.82
CA ALA A 136 -8.43 21.87 29.87
C ALA A 136 -7.95 22.27 31.21
#